data_ca4f3b28b28fe4ed753e97c25acb6b6c
#
_entry.id   ca4f3b28b28fe4ed753e97c25acb6b6c
#
_cell.length_a   1.000
_cell.length_b   1.000
_cell.length_c   1.000
_cell.angle_alpha   90.00
_cell.angle_beta   90.00
_cell.angle_gamma   90.00
#
_symmetry.space_group_name_H-M   'P 1'
#
loop_
_entity.id
_entity.type
_entity.pdbx_description
1 polymer ?
#
loop_
_entity_poly.entity_id
_entity_poly.type
_entity_poly.pdbx_seq_one_letter_code
_entity_poly.pdbx_strand_id
1 'polypeptide(L)'
;MLRLTIFLACFAWNCTKKSAPSVPDPITMTKDSTFTYLALGDSYTIGESVKEAERFPNQLADSLKTDGINIGTVKIVARTGWTTDELESGITAFGLTATDTFDMVSLLIGVNNQYRGRSVEDYKPSFTTLLQRAIKFAGGKKERVIVVSIPDYAYTPFGGGRQSISTGIDQYNAANEAITRSMGVAYAQITPISREGLNDPSLVAGDGLHPSGKQYGLWVGVMKPIVKSFFK
;
A
#
# COMPACT_ATOMS: atom_id res chain seq x y z
N MET A 1 25.31 -78.09 30.13
CA MET A 1 25.64 -76.68 30.49
C MET A 1 25.52 -75.82 29.25
N LEU A 2 24.39 -75.09 29.09
CA LEU A 2 24.08 -74.28 27.93
C LEU A 2 24.36 -72.81 28.27
N ARG A 3 25.29 -72.17 27.58
CA ARG A 3 25.62 -70.74 27.78
C ARG A 3 24.76 -69.93 26.87
N LEU A 4 23.89 -69.08 27.50
CA LEU A 4 23.05 -68.16 26.78
C LEU A 4 23.83 -66.79 26.62
N THR A 5 24.14 -66.43 25.39
CA THR A 5 24.81 -65.19 25.05
C THR A 5 23.73 -64.15 24.72
N ILE A 6 23.60 -63.10 25.57
CA ILE A 6 22.67 -61.97 25.34
C ILE A 6 23.40 -60.94 24.48
N PHE A 7 22.86 -60.66 23.28
CA PHE A 7 23.27 -59.56 22.43
C PHE A 7 22.52 -58.30 22.85
N LEU A 8 23.25 -57.31 23.34
CA LEU A 8 22.73 -55.98 23.65
C LEU A 8 22.78 -55.12 22.38
N ALA A 9 21.63 -54.84 21.73
CA ALA A 9 21.54 -53.96 20.60
C ALA A 9 21.42 -52.52 21.09
N CYS A 10 22.49 -51.70 20.93
CA CYS A 10 22.46 -50.27 21.17
C CYS A 10 21.75 -49.56 20.00
N PHE A 11 20.52 -49.09 20.23
CA PHE A 11 19.85 -48.15 19.31
C PHE A 11 20.44 -46.76 19.49
N ALA A 12 21.26 -46.34 18.52
CA ALA A 12 21.70 -44.90 18.45
C ALA A 12 20.54 -44.07 17.91
N TRP A 13 19.96 -43.23 18.79
CA TRP A 13 18.94 -42.26 18.45
C TRP A 13 19.62 -41.06 17.76
N ASN A 14 19.46 -40.98 16.44
CA ASN A 14 19.97 -39.88 15.64
C ASN A 14 19.05 -38.66 15.82
N CYS A 15 19.38 -37.77 16.76
CA CYS A 15 18.70 -36.46 16.89
C CYS A 15 19.11 -35.57 15.74
N THR A 16 18.32 -35.55 14.67
CA THR A 16 18.39 -34.50 13.67
C THR A 16 17.91 -33.16 14.31
N LYS A 17 18.85 -32.28 14.59
CA LYS A 17 18.53 -30.89 14.96
C LYS A 17 17.78 -30.24 13.81
N LYS A 18 16.47 -30.01 13.95
CA LYS A 18 15.74 -29.08 13.10
C LYS A 18 16.37 -27.68 13.27
N SER A 19 16.97 -27.17 12.21
CA SER A 19 17.39 -25.76 12.16
C SER A 19 16.18 -24.87 12.37
N ALA A 20 16.29 -23.93 13.29
CA ALA A 20 15.28 -22.88 13.48
C ALA A 20 15.13 -22.07 12.16
N PRO A 21 13.91 -21.57 11.84
CA PRO A 21 13.74 -20.72 10.67
C PRO A 21 14.66 -19.51 10.82
N SER A 22 15.47 -19.26 9.78
CA SER A 22 16.34 -18.09 9.72
C SER A 22 15.47 -16.82 9.78
N VAL A 23 15.74 -15.96 10.74
CA VAL A 23 15.22 -14.59 10.76
C VAL A 23 15.74 -13.93 9.48
N PRO A 24 14.91 -13.27 8.65
CA PRO A 24 15.39 -12.55 7.49
C PRO A 24 16.42 -11.51 7.94
N ASP A 25 17.57 -11.46 7.27
CA ASP A 25 18.59 -10.48 7.56
C ASP A 25 18.01 -9.05 7.43
N PRO A 26 18.26 -8.16 8.41
CA PRO A 26 17.92 -6.75 8.27
C PRO A 26 18.63 -6.20 7.03
N ILE A 27 17.92 -5.37 6.24
CA ILE A 27 18.56 -4.69 5.12
C ILE A 27 19.65 -3.80 5.69
N THR A 28 20.89 -4.17 5.45
CA THR A 28 22.01 -3.30 5.75
C THR A 28 21.96 -2.14 4.77
N MET A 29 21.48 -0.98 5.21
CA MET A 29 21.49 0.24 4.41
C MET A 29 22.95 0.65 4.19
N THR A 30 23.45 0.46 2.98
CA THR A 30 24.68 1.11 2.55
C THR A 30 24.34 2.51 2.05
N LYS A 31 25.25 3.48 2.21
CA LYS A 31 25.04 4.89 1.82
C LYS A 31 24.60 5.06 0.34
N ASP A 32 24.84 4.05 -0.49
CA ASP A 32 24.55 4.04 -1.93
C ASP A 32 23.38 3.13 -2.33
N SER A 33 22.62 2.58 -1.36
CA SER A 33 21.46 1.73 -1.67
C SER A 33 20.37 2.57 -2.32
N THR A 34 19.93 2.14 -3.51
CA THR A 34 18.80 2.74 -4.22
C THR A 34 17.63 1.77 -4.18
N PHE A 35 16.49 2.24 -3.66
CA PHE A 35 15.28 1.43 -3.50
C PHE A 35 14.28 1.69 -4.61
N THR A 36 13.39 0.73 -4.82
CA THR A 36 12.31 0.78 -5.80
C THR A 36 10.95 0.92 -5.12
N TYR A 37 10.07 1.73 -5.71
CA TYR A 37 8.73 1.98 -5.19
C TYR A 37 7.67 1.72 -6.26
N LEU A 38 6.66 0.89 -5.95
CA LEU A 38 5.47 0.66 -6.76
C LEU A 38 4.25 1.33 -6.11
N ALA A 39 3.61 2.25 -6.82
CA ALA A 39 2.37 2.90 -6.41
C ALA A 39 1.20 2.39 -7.26
N LEU A 40 0.24 1.70 -6.62
CA LEU A 40 -0.94 1.12 -7.23
C LEU A 40 -2.18 1.94 -6.89
N GLY A 41 -3.03 2.24 -7.89
CA GLY A 41 -4.25 2.97 -7.59
C GLY A 41 -5.04 3.48 -8.80
N ASP A 42 -5.66 4.63 -8.59
CA ASP A 42 -6.53 5.32 -9.53
C ASP A 42 -6.05 6.77 -9.80
N SER A 43 -6.97 7.71 -10.09
CA SER A 43 -6.65 9.12 -10.34
C SER A 43 -5.91 9.80 -9.18
N TYR A 44 -6.17 9.39 -7.95
CA TYR A 44 -5.46 9.92 -6.78
C TYR A 44 -4.00 9.49 -6.73
N THR A 45 -3.68 8.31 -7.25
CA THR A 45 -2.31 7.82 -7.30
C THR A 45 -1.55 8.36 -8.51
N ILE A 46 -2.21 8.46 -9.69
CA ILE A 46 -1.60 9.07 -10.88
C ILE A 46 -1.40 10.58 -10.71
N GLY A 47 -2.10 11.20 -9.73
CA GLY A 47 -2.04 12.64 -9.49
C GLY A 47 -2.73 13.42 -10.60
N GLU A 48 -4.02 13.13 -10.82
CA GLU A 48 -4.84 13.88 -11.78
C GLU A 48 -4.80 15.37 -11.45
N SER A 49 -4.68 16.22 -12.49
CA SER A 49 -4.66 17.66 -12.41
C SER A 49 -3.49 18.31 -11.65
N VAL A 50 -2.45 17.56 -11.32
CA VAL A 50 -1.19 18.11 -10.76
C VAL A 50 0.02 17.68 -11.58
N LYS A 51 1.12 18.42 -11.43
CA LYS A 51 2.40 18.08 -12.08
C LYS A 51 2.97 16.79 -11.49
N GLU A 52 3.81 16.13 -12.26
CA GLU A 52 4.43 14.86 -11.84
C GLU A 52 5.14 14.96 -10.49
N ALA A 53 5.93 16.00 -10.26
CA ALA A 53 6.64 16.22 -9.01
C ALA A 53 5.69 16.47 -7.80
N GLU A 54 4.43 16.86 -8.07
CA GLU A 54 3.43 17.15 -7.03
C GLU A 54 2.59 15.92 -6.64
N ARG A 55 2.69 14.79 -7.36
CA ARG A 55 2.01 13.53 -7.04
C ARG A 55 2.52 12.98 -5.72
N PHE A 56 1.63 12.43 -4.87
CA PHE A 56 2.09 11.93 -3.56
C PHE A 56 3.19 10.87 -3.64
N PRO A 57 3.23 9.94 -4.64
CA PRO A 57 4.32 8.97 -4.69
C PRO A 57 5.68 9.64 -4.92
N ASN A 58 5.74 10.65 -5.78
CA ASN A 58 6.98 11.38 -6.09
C ASN A 58 7.40 12.26 -4.91
N GLN A 59 6.46 13.01 -4.30
CA GLN A 59 6.75 13.79 -3.10
C GLN A 59 7.23 12.92 -1.93
N LEU A 60 6.65 11.70 -1.77
CA LEU A 60 7.08 10.75 -0.74
C LEU A 60 8.52 10.29 -0.99
N ALA A 61 8.87 9.94 -2.24
CA ALA A 61 10.22 9.55 -2.61
C ALA A 61 11.24 10.68 -2.32
N ASP A 62 10.91 11.91 -2.73
CA ASP A 62 11.75 13.08 -2.47
C ASP A 62 11.89 13.36 -0.97
N SER A 63 10.80 13.22 -0.22
CA SER A 63 10.81 13.42 1.22
C SER A 63 11.63 12.35 1.96
N LEU A 64 11.61 11.09 1.52
CA LEU A 64 12.42 10.01 2.08
C LEU A 64 13.92 10.22 1.84
N LYS A 65 14.28 10.81 0.70
CA LYS A 65 15.66 11.15 0.36
C LYS A 65 16.29 12.09 1.38
N THR A 66 15.52 12.99 2.00
CA THR A 66 16.02 13.87 3.07
C THR A 66 16.43 13.11 4.33
N ASP A 67 15.95 11.87 4.50
CA ASP A 67 16.31 10.97 5.60
C ASP A 67 17.36 9.92 5.20
N GLY A 68 17.99 10.08 4.02
CA GLY A 68 18.99 9.16 3.52
C GLY A 68 18.42 7.89 2.87
N ILE A 69 17.10 7.82 2.66
CA ILE A 69 16.43 6.71 1.97
C ILE A 69 16.25 7.10 0.51
N ASN A 70 17.12 6.59 -0.36
CA ASN A 70 17.13 6.95 -1.77
C ASN A 70 16.18 6.05 -2.57
N ILE A 71 15.02 6.58 -2.98
CA ILE A 71 14.12 5.91 -3.92
C ILE A 71 14.54 6.32 -5.34
N GLY A 72 15.11 5.39 -6.11
CA GLY A 72 15.62 5.69 -7.46
C GLY A 72 14.54 5.62 -8.53
N THR A 73 13.55 4.74 -8.34
CA THR A 73 12.47 4.57 -9.31
C THR A 73 11.12 4.51 -8.60
N VAL A 74 10.21 5.41 -8.99
CA VAL A 74 8.79 5.35 -8.63
C VAL A 74 8.02 4.83 -9.84
N LYS A 75 7.52 3.60 -9.78
CA LYS A 75 6.64 3.03 -10.80
C LYS A 75 5.19 3.23 -10.37
N ILE A 76 4.44 4.00 -11.16
CA ILE A 76 3.02 4.24 -10.92
C ILE A 76 2.21 3.35 -11.87
N VAL A 77 1.34 2.50 -11.31
CA VAL A 77 0.35 1.70 -12.04
C VAL A 77 -1.02 2.15 -11.55
N ALA A 78 -1.54 3.14 -12.24
CA ALA A 78 -2.78 3.81 -11.90
C ALA A 78 -3.38 4.48 -13.14
N ARG A 79 -4.70 4.65 -13.14
CA ARG A 79 -5.41 5.39 -14.18
C ARG A 79 -6.69 6.01 -13.62
N THR A 80 -7.03 7.19 -14.13
CA THR A 80 -8.27 7.89 -13.80
C THR A 80 -9.49 7.01 -14.02
N GLY A 81 -10.35 6.95 -13.02
CA GLY A 81 -11.61 6.22 -13.07
C GLY A 81 -11.52 4.73 -12.70
N TRP A 82 -10.32 4.18 -12.49
CA TRP A 82 -10.19 2.76 -12.19
C TRP A 82 -10.85 2.35 -10.88
N THR A 83 -11.61 1.26 -10.97
CA THR A 83 -12.11 0.45 -9.86
C THR A 83 -11.11 -0.64 -9.50
N THR A 84 -11.38 -1.41 -8.46
CA THR A 84 -10.52 -2.51 -8.02
C THR A 84 -10.24 -3.55 -9.11
N ASP A 85 -11.25 -3.95 -9.87
CA ASP A 85 -11.13 -4.93 -10.96
C ASP A 85 -10.39 -4.34 -12.18
N GLU A 86 -10.59 -3.04 -12.46
CA GLU A 86 -9.86 -2.35 -13.53
C GLU A 86 -8.38 -2.16 -13.17
N LEU A 87 -8.05 -1.89 -11.90
CA LEU A 87 -6.66 -1.88 -11.44
C LEU A 87 -6.02 -3.28 -11.54
N GLU A 88 -6.72 -4.35 -11.15
CA GLU A 88 -6.23 -5.72 -11.26
C GLU A 88 -5.87 -6.08 -12.71
N SER A 89 -6.75 -5.71 -13.65
CA SER A 89 -6.51 -5.88 -15.09
C SER A 89 -5.36 -4.99 -15.58
N GLY A 90 -5.31 -3.75 -15.09
CA GLY A 90 -4.29 -2.76 -15.44
C GLY A 90 -2.89 -3.18 -15.02
N ILE A 91 -2.71 -3.77 -13.85
CA ILE A 91 -1.41 -4.26 -13.38
C ILE A 91 -0.79 -5.22 -14.41
N THR A 92 -1.59 -6.13 -14.97
CA THR A 92 -1.15 -7.05 -16.03
C THR A 92 -0.87 -6.33 -17.34
N ALA A 93 -1.74 -5.38 -17.73
CA ALA A 93 -1.56 -4.58 -18.95
C ALA A 93 -0.32 -3.67 -18.89
N PHE A 94 0.10 -3.22 -17.70
CA PHE A 94 1.35 -2.47 -17.48
C PHE A 94 2.60 -3.37 -17.48
N GLY A 95 2.45 -4.66 -17.77
CA GLY A 95 3.53 -5.61 -17.90
C GLY A 95 4.12 -6.10 -16.58
N LEU A 96 3.43 -5.90 -15.46
CA LEU A 96 3.86 -6.47 -14.18
C LEU A 96 3.47 -7.94 -14.08
N THR A 97 4.44 -8.76 -13.72
CA THR A 97 4.33 -10.22 -13.56
C THR A 97 4.43 -10.63 -12.10
N ALA A 98 4.16 -11.89 -11.81
CA ALA A 98 4.26 -12.42 -10.45
C ALA A 98 5.71 -12.46 -9.90
N THR A 99 6.72 -12.27 -10.74
CA THR A 99 8.15 -12.29 -10.39
C THR A 99 8.73 -10.88 -10.14
N ASP A 100 7.99 -9.82 -10.50
CA ASP A 100 8.42 -8.46 -10.23
C ASP A 100 8.36 -8.17 -8.73
N THR A 101 9.43 -7.55 -8.20
CA THR A 101 9.51 -7.17 -6.79
C THR A 101 9.98 -5.73 -6.63
N PHE A 102 9.48 -5.10 -5.57
CA PHE A 102 9.79 -3.72 -5.20
C PHE A 102 10.12 -3.65 -3.71
N ASP A 103 10.95 -2.68 -3.33
CA ASP A 103 11.33 -2.47 -1.94
C ASP A 103 10.20 -1.87 -1.11
N MET A 104 9.25 -1.20 -1.75
CA MET A 104 8.07 -0.60 -1.14
C MET A 104 6.88 -0.62 -2.11
N VAL A 105 5.68 -0.86 -1.59
CA VAL A 105 4.43 -0.79 -2.36
C VAL A 105 3.40 0.04 -1.61
N SER A 106 2.71 0.96 -2.30
CA SER A 106 1.50 1.61 -1.80
C SER A 106 0.27 1.20 -2.61
N LEU A 107 -0.89 1.13 -1.93
CA LEU A 107 -2.19 0.84 -2.55
C LEU A 107 -3.23 1.87 -2.09
N LEU A 108 -3.80 2.61 -3.04
CA LEU A 108 -4.93 3.51 -2.83
C LEU A 108 -5.95 3.26 -3.93
N ILE A 109 -7.08 2.64 -3.61
CA ILE A 109 -8.12 2.26 -4.58
C ILE A 109 -9.48 2.10 -3.90
N GLY A 110 -10.56 2.40 -4.61
CA GLY A 110 -11.92 2.13 -4.17
C GLY A 110 -12.88 3.31 -4.30
N VAL A 111 -12.38 4.54 -4.49
CA VAL A 111 -13.26 5.71 -4.69
C VAL A 111 -14.20 5.50 -5.87
N ASN A 112 -13.72 4.94 -6.98
CA ASN A 112 -14.53 4.71 -8.17
C ASN A 112 -15.53 3.55 -8.02
N ASN A 113 -15.23 2.57 -7.14
CA ASN A 113 -16.23 1.56 -6.75
C ASN A 113 -17.41 2.25 -6.04
N GLN A 114 -17.12 3.13 -5.07
CA GLN A 114 -18.13 3.90 -4.34
C GLN A 114 -18.88 4.87 -5.27
N TYR A 115 -18.16 5.64 -6.09
CA TYR A 115 -18.74 6.60 -7.04
C TYR A 115 -19.71 5.95 -8.03
N ARG A 116 -19.41 4.73 -8.49
CA ARG A 116 -20.27 3.94 -9.39
C ARG A 116 -21.36 3.14 -8.64
N GLY A 117 -21.55 3.38 -7.33
CA GLY A 117 -22.59 2.77 -6.52
C GLY A 117 -22.41 1.27 -6.29
N ARG A 118 -21.20 0.74 -6.41
CA ARG A 118 -20.92 -0.66 -6.06
C ARG A 118 -21.05 -0.87 -4.55
N SER A 119 -21.42 -2.06 -4.12
CA SER A 119 -21.54 -2.36 -2.71
C SER A 119 -20.17 -2.52 -2.03
N VAL A 120 -20.11 -2.27 -0.72
CA VAL A 120 -18.91 -2.56 0.08
C VAL A 120 -18.62 -4.07 0.10
N GLU A 121 -19.68 -4.89 0.05
CA GLU A 121 -19.54 -6.35 0.05
C GLU A 121 -18.85 -6.86 -1.23
N ASP A 122 -19.12 -6.24 -2.39
CA ASP A 122 -18.42 -6.55 -3.65
C ASP A 122 -16.99 -6.01 -3.66
N TYR A 123 -16.75 -4.88 -2.98
CA TYR A 123 -15.43 -4.26 -2.86
C TYR A 123 -14.44 -5.10 -2.02
N LYS A 124 -14.90 -5.66 -0.88
CA LYS A 124 -14.03 -6.38 0.05
C LYS A 124 -13.20 -7.49 -0.59
N PRO A 125 -13.76 -8.45 -1.34
CA PRO A 125 -12.97 -9.53 -1.94
C PRO A 125 -11.99 -9.02 -2.99
N SER A 126 -12.38 -8.06 -3.83
CA SER A 126 -11.52 -7.49 -4.86
C SER A 126 -10.36 -6.68 -4.26
N PHE A 127 -10.63 -5.89 -3.21
CA PHE A 127 -9.58 -5.18 -2.47
C PHE A 127 -8.62 -6.15 -1.77
N THR A 128 -9.13 -7.23 -1.18
CA THR A 128 -8.30 -8.28 -0.55
C THR A 128 -7.34 -8.90 -1.56
N THR A 129 -7.81 -9.22 -2.76
CA THR A 129 -6.98 -9.75 -3.85
C THR A 129 -5.86 -8.77 -4.23
N LEU A 130 -6.19 -7.48 -4.41
CA LEU A 130 -5.21 -6.45 -4.72
C LEU A 130 -4.16 -6.27 -3.61
N LEU A 131 -4.58 -6.30 -2.33
CA LEU A 131 -3.66 -6.20 -1.21
C LEU A 131 -2.71 -7.40 -1.13
N GLN A 132 -3.21 -8.62 -1.38
CA GLN A 132 -2.37 -9.82 -1.50
C GLN A 132 -1.36 -9.69 -2.65
N ARG A 133 -1.80 -9.12 -3.78
CA ARG A 133 -0.92 -8.86 -4.92
C ARG A 133 0.15 -7.81 -4.60
N ALA A 134 -0.22 -6.73 -3.88
CA ALA A 134 0.72 -5.74 -3.39
C ALA A 134 1.79 -6.34 -2.47
N ILE A 135 1.39 -7.26 -1.57
CA ILE A 135 2.33 -7.99 -0.71
C ILE A 135 3.28 -8.86 -1.54
N LYS A 136 2.79 -9.54 -2.58
CA LYS A 136 3.64 -10.31 -3.50
C LYS A 136 4.67 -9.40 -4.20
N PHE A 137 4.26 -8.24 -4.68
CA PHE A 137 5.15 -7.24 -5.26
C PHE A 137 6.17 -6.68 -4.25
N ALA A 138 5.88 -6.72 -2.97
CA ALA A 138 6.85 -6.40 -1.92
C ALA A 138 7.76 -7.61 -1.54
N GLY A 139 7.85 -8.62 -2.42
CA GLY A 139 8.62 -9.84 -2.15
C GLY A 139 8.07 -10.68 -1.00
N GLY A 140 6.76 -10.62 -0.75
CA GLY A 140 6.08 -11.26 0.38
C GLY A 140 6.20 -10.53 1.71
N LYS A 141 6.87 -9.39 1.74
CA LYS A 141 7.15 -8.57 2.94
C LYS A 141 6.00 -7.59 3.19
N LYS A 142 4.98 -8.03 3.95
CA LYS A 142 3.82 -7.21 4.27
C LYS A 142 4.17 -5.90 5.00
N GLU A 143 5.27 -5.89 5.76
CA GLU A 143 5.83 -4.73 6.44
C GLU A 143 6.41 -3.67 5.49
N ARG A 144 6.44 -3.94 4.18
CA ARG A 144 6.85 -3.00 3.12
C ARG A 144 5.69 -2.52 2.26
N VAL A 145 4.49 -2.82 2.68
CA VAL A 145 3.26 -2.38 2.02
C VAL A 145 2.54 -1.38 2.90
N ILE A 146 2.03 -0.32 2.28
CA ILE A 146 1.17 0.67 2.91
C ILE A 146 -0.12 0.84 2.12
N VAL A 147 -1.26 0.72 2.79
CA VAL A 147 -2.55 1.13 2.26
C VAL A 147 -2.81 2.56 2.67
N VAL A 148 -3.30 3.37 1.73
CA VAL A 148 -3.69 4.75 1.97
C VAL A 148 -5.21 4.81 1.95
N SER A 149 -5.83 5.46 2.95
CA SER A 149 -7.29 5.62 2.99
C SER A 149 -7.80 6.40 1.79
N ILE A 150 -9.02 6.11 1.35
CA ILE A 150 -9.69 6.83 0.27
C ILE A 150 -10.00 8.26 0.74
N PRO A 151 -9.61 9.30 0.00
CA PRO A 151 -9.98 10.68 0.32
C PRO A 151 -11.49 10.90 0.15
N ASP A 152 -12.04 11.81 0.94
CA ASP A 152 -13.46 12.14 0.91
C ASP A 152 -13.74 13.30 -0.04
N TYR A 153 -14.18 12.98 -1.24
CA TYR A 153 -14.47 13.98 -2.26
C TYR A 153 -15.77 14.77 -2.01
N ALA A 154 -16.53 14.44 -0.97
CA ALA A 154 -17.66 15.30 -0.54
C ALA A 154 -17.19 16.73 -0.23
N TYR A 155 -15.99 16.88 0.29
CA TYR A 155 -15.41 18.16 0.69
C TYR A 155 -14.64 18.86 -0.43
N THR A 156 -15.09 18.69 -1.65
CA THR A 156 -14.59 19.37 -2.85
C THR A 156 -15.73 20.16 -3.53
N PRO A 157 -15.44 21.12 -4.41
CA PRO A 157 -16.46 21.77 -5.23
C PRO A 157 -17.34 20.78 -5.99
N PHE A 158 -16.76 19.72 -6.54
CA PHE A 158 -17.50 18.62 -7.20
C PHE A 158 -18.43 17.88 -6.24
N GLY A 159 -17.92 17.56 -5.05
CA GLY A 159 -18.70 16.85 -4.01
C GLY A 159 -19.79 17.70 -3.38
N GLY A 160 -19.59 19.03 -3.25
CA GLY A 160 -20.57 19.99 -2.79
C GLY A 160 -21.09 19.74 -1.38
N GLY A 161 -20.30 19.13 -0.48
CA GLY A 161 -20.68 18.85 0.90
C GLY A 161 -21.71 17.71 1.08
N ARG A 162 -21.91 16.86 0.06
CA ARG A 162 -22.95 15.80 0.11
C ARG A 162 -22.60 14.72 1.13
N GLN A 163 -23.34 14.67 2.24
CA GLN A 163 -23.15 13.72 3.33
C GLN A 163 -23.23 12.24 2.88
N SER A 164 -24.03 11.93 1.86
CA SER A 164 -24.13 10.55 1.34
C SER A 164 -22.80 10.05 0.75
N ILE A 165 -21.99 10.94 0.20
CA ILE A 165 -20.64 10.62 -0.27
C ILE A 165 -19.77 10.25 0.93
N SER A 166 -19.71 11.12 1.95
CA SER A 166 -18.90 10.88 3.15
C SER A 166 -19.28 9.57 3.84
N THR A 167 -20.57 9.29 3.97
CA THR A 167 -21.06 8.02 4.54
C THR A 167 -20.54 6.81 3.74
N GLY A 168 -20.61 6.90 2.40
CA GLY A 168 -20.08 5.85 1.54
C GLY A 168 -18.57 5.67 1.66
N ILE A 169 -17.81 6.78 1.66
CA ILE A 169 -16.36 6.75 1.83
C ILE A 169 -15.96 6.16 3.19
N ASP A 170 -16.68 6.53 4.27
CA ASP A 170 -16.43 5.97 5.60
C ASP A 170 -16.65 4.44 5.64
N GLN A 171 -17.69 3.93 4.98
CA GLN A 171 -17.95 2.49 4.89
C GLN A 171 -16.82 1.76 4.12
N TYR A 172 -16.37 2.33 3.01
CA TYR A 172 -15.27 1.77 2.22
C TYR A 172 -13.95 1.80 2.99
N ASN A 173 -13.65 2.90 3.67
CA ASN A 173 -12.45 3.03 4.50
C ASN A 173 -12.47 2.11 5.70
N ALA A 174 -13.60 1.94 6.37
CA ALA A 174 -13.75 0.96 7.45
C ALA A 174 -13.46 -0.47 6.96
N ALA A 175 -13.94 -0.82 5.77
CA ALA A 175 -13.71 -2.14 5.18
C ALA A 175 -12.22 -2.34 4.80
N ASN A 176 -11.61 -1.39 4.07
CA ASN A 176 -10.22 -1.55 3.64
C ASN A 176 -9.24 -1.48 4.83
N GLU A 177 -9.52 -0.67 5.84
CA GLU A 177 -8.71 -0.62 7.07
C GLU A 177 -8.77 -1.94 7.83
N ALA A 178 -9.97 -2.51 8.03
CA ALA A 178 -10.16 -3.79 8.72
C ALA A 178 -9.40 -4.92 8.01
N ILE A 179 -9.50 -5.02 6.67
CA ILE A 179 -8.77 -5.99 5.87
C ILE A 179 -7.25 -5.77 5.99
N THR A 180 -6.79 -4.53 5.85
CA THR A 180 -5.38 -4.17 5.92
C THR A 180 -4.76 -4.56 7.24
N ARG A 181 -5.42 -4.19 8.36
CA ARG A 181 -4.97 -4.53 9.71
C ARG A 181 -4.98 -6.03 9.97
N SER A 182 -6.00 -6.76 9.50
CA SER A 182 -6.07 -8.22 9.65
C SER A 182 -4.91 -8.94 8.95
N MET A 183 -4.39 -8.37 7.88
CA MET A 183 -3.22 -8.88 7.15
C MET A 183 -1.88 -8.39 7.72
N GLY A 184 -1.91 -7.53 8.73
CA GLY A 184 -0.71 -6.97 9.37
C GLY A 184 0.04 -5.98 8.48
N VAL A 185 -0.67 -5.30 7.58
CA VAL A 185 -0.15 -4.26 6.68
C VAL A 185 -0.35 -2.87 7.31
N ALA A 186 0.55 -1.94 7.02
CA ALA A 186 0.45 -0.56 7.49
C ALA A 186 -0.69 0.20 6.79
N TYR A 187 -1.35 1.09 7.54
CA TYR A 187 -2.45 1.92 7.04
C TYR A 187 -2.18 3.40 7.31
N ALA A 188 -2.30 4.24 6.29
CA ALA A 188 -2.16 5.68 6.38
C ALA A 188 -3.54 6.35 6.26
N GLN A 189 -4.00 6.95 7.35
CA GLN A 189 -5.28 7.64 7.40
C GLN A 189 -5.14 9.08 6.91
N ILE A 190 -5.47 9.34 5.63
CA ILE A 190 -5.39 10.69 5.02
C ILE A 190 -6.77 11.33 4.82
N THR A 191 -7.85 10.58 4.97
CA THR A 191 -9.23 11.06 4.77
C THR A 191 -9.55 12.34 5.55
N PRO A 192 -9.12 12.53 6.82
CA PRO A 192 -9.37 13.79 7.55
C PRO A 192 -8.78 15.02 6.86
N ILE A 193 -7.62 14.87 6.18
CA ILE A 193 -6.98 15.96 5.44
C ILE A 193 -7.86 16.38 4.25
N SER A 194 -8.41 15.42 3.52
CA SER A 194 -9.27 15.69 2.37
C SER A 194 -10.58 16.41 2.77
N ARG A 195 -11.04 16.21 3.99
CA ARG A 195 -12.25 16.86 4.53
C ARG A 195 -12.10 18.37 4.80
N GLU A 196 -10.89 18.88 4.73
CA GLU A 196 -10.63 20.33 4.81
C GLU A 196 -10.77 21.04 3.46
N GLY A 197 -11.02 20.34 2.36
CA GLY A 197 -10.99 20.91 1.02
C GLY A 197 -11.99 22.03 0.75
N LEU A 198 -13.18 22.05 1.40
CA LEU A 198 -14.11 23.17 1.32
C LEU A 198 -13.73 24.33 2.23
N ASN A 199 -13.03 24.08 3.34
CA ASN A 199 -12.54 25.10 4.26
C ASN A 199 -11.25 25.75 3.75
N ASP A 200 -10.39 24.96 3.08
CA ASP A 200 -9.16 25.43 2.45
C ASP A 200 -9.13 25.00 0.96
N PRO A 201 -9.65 25.85 0.07
CA PRO A 201 -9.68 25.55 -1.38
C PRO A 201 -8.31 25.29 -2.00
N SER A 202 -7.21 25.72 -1.36
CA SER A 202 -5.85 25.43 -1.84
C SER A 202 -5.47 23.95 -1.74
N LEU A 203 -6.25 23.15 -1.04
CA LEU A 203 -6.09 21.69 -0.96
C LEU A 203 -6.68 20.96 -2.17
N VAL A 204 -7.53 21.62 -2.96
CA VAL A 204 -8.19 21.04 -4.14
C VAL A 204 -7.49 21.53 -5.40
N ALA A 205 -7.26 20.64 -6.35
CA ALA A 205 -6.69 20.98 -7.65
C ALA A 205 -7.67 21.82 -8.50
N GLY A 206 -7.19 22.39 -9.60
CA GLY A 206 -7.96 23.29 -10.45
C GLY A 206 -9.19 22.67 -11.14
N ASP A 207 -9.32 21.36 -11.11
CA ASP A 207 -10.50 20.64 -11.63
C ASP A 207 -11.67 20.59 -10.63
N GLY A 208 -11.46 21.08 -9.40
CA GLY A 208 -12.47 21.12 -8.35
C GLY A 208 -12.82 19.76 -7.74
N LEU A 209 -12.01 18.73 -7.96
CA LEU A 209 -12.26 17.36 -7.49
C LEU A 209 -11.01 16.74 -6.83
N HIS A 210 -9.89 16.71 -7.55
CA HIS A 210 -8.69 16.00 -7.11
C HIS A 210 -7.87 16.81 -6.12
N PRO A 211 -7.01 16.15 -5.32
CA PRO A 211 -6.10 16.85 -4.40
C PRO A 211 -5.09 17.72 -5.15
N SER A 212 -4.81 18.90 -4.59
CA SER A 212 -3.67 19.70 -5.03
C SER A 212 -2.33 19.11 -4.59
N GLY A 213 -1.24 19.61 -5.17
CA GLY A 213 0.12 19.28 -4.70
C GLY A 213 0.33 19.59 -3.22
N LYS A 214 -0.32 20.63 -2.68
CA LYS A 214 -0.31 20.97 -1.23
C LYS A 214 -0.97 19.84 -0.41
N GLN A 215 -2.14 19.37 -0.82
CA GLN A 215 -2.84 18.30 -0.12
C GLN A 215 -2.01 17.00 -0.15
N TYR A 216 -1.42 16.65 -1.31
CA TYR A 216 -0.51 15.50 -1.41
C TYR A 216 0.70 15.63 -0.49
N GLY A 217 1.25 16.82 -0.31
CA GLY A 217 2.32 17.08 0.67
C GLY A 217 1.91 16.76 2.11
N LEU A 218 0.67 17.09 2.49
CA LEU A 218 0.13 16.74 3.81
C LEU A 218 -0.05 15.21 3.96
N TRP A 219 -0.49 14.51 2.90
CA TRP A 219 -0.55 13.05 2.92
C TRP A 219 0.83 12.43 3.15
N VAL A 220 1.84 12.96 2.48
CA VAL A 220 3.24 12.54 2.67
C VAL A 220 3.68 12.73 4.12
N GLY A 221 3.25 13.81 4.78
CA GLY A 221 3.50 14.02 6.22
C GLY A 221 2.97 12.89 7.11
N VAL A 222 1.82 12.30 6.76
CA VAL A 222 1.24 11.14 7.46
C VAL A 222 1.95 9.85 7.08
N MET A 223 2.27 9.66 5.80
CA MET A 223 2.85 8.41 5.28
C MET A 223 4.32 8.24 5.64
N LYS A 224 5.11 9.31 5.59
CA LYS A 224 6.57 9.28 5.77
C LYS A 224 7.04 8.57 7.05
N PRO A 225 6.52 8.90 8.26
CA PRO A 225 6.97 8.23 9.49
C PRO A 225 6.70 6.74 9.49
N ILE A 226 5.60 6.29 8.84
CA ILE A 226 5.25 4.88 8.70
C ILE A 226 6.26 4.20 7.75
N VAL A 227 6.45 4.78 6.57
CA VAL A 227 7.29 4.22 5.51
C VAL A 227 8.77 4.18 5.89
N LYS A 228 9.26 5.16 6.67
CA LYS A 228 10.65 5.12 7.20
C LYS A 228 10.94 3.83 7.97
N SER A 229 9.95 3.24 8.62
CA SER A 229 10.15 2.00 9.38
C SER A 229 10.40 0.79 8.48
N PHE A 230 10.06 0.86 7.18
CA PHE A 230 10.28 -0.22 6.21
C PHE A 230 11.76 -0.44 5.88
N PHE A 231 12.59 0.59 6.11
CA PHE A 231 14.00 0.64 5.74
C PHE A 231 14.95 0.62 6.95
N LYS A 232 14.46 0.18 8.09
CA LYS A 232 15.27 0.02 9.33
C LYS A 232 15.80 -1.39 9.47
#